data_753cfec52e606811939e394a2fe29965
#
_entry.id   753cfec52e606811939e394a2fe29965
#
_cell.length_a   1.000
_cell.length_b   1.000
_cell.length_c   1.000
_cell.angle_alpha   90.00
_cell.angle_beta   90.00
_cell.angle_gamma   90.00
#
_symmetry.space_group_name_H-M   'P 1'
#
loop_
_entity.id
_entity.type
_entity.pdbx_description
1 polymer ?
#
loop_
_entity_poly.entity_id
_entity_poly.type
_entity_poly.pdbx_seq_one_letter_code
_entity_poly.pdbx_strand_id
1 'polypeptide(L)'
;QRTLSGSWVVKVNRAANVITVYKGNIPVKAFLCSTGMDNATPLGTFSIRDKLWRHELNGPTWGYFCSHITDDILFHSIPAPTTERTAVPSYKFNMLGQQASQGCIRLAMGDAKWLYDTVPVGSTVVVYDDASYPGPLGRPANFKMNEDPVYYYDPTDPIAYPSYSTSK
;
A
#
# COMPACT_ATOMS: atom_id res chain seq x y z
N GLN A 1 10.61 24.81 -13.34
CA GLN A 1 10.09 23.55 -12.79
C GLN A 1 11.19 22.79 -12.07
N ARG A 2 10.97 22.48 -10.80
CA ARG A 2 11.99 21.85 -9.97
C ARG A 2 12.06 20.36 -10.29
N THR A 3 13.24 19.89 -10.75
CA THR A 3 13.47 18.47 -10.98
C THR A 3 13.82 17.80 -9.65
N LEU A 4 13.09 16.77 -9.27
CA LEU A 4 13.38 15.97 -8.09
C LEU A 4 14.60 15.10 -8.37
N SER A 5 15.56 15.08 -7.45
CA SER A 5 16.76 14.28 -7.57
C SER A 5 16.94 13.37 -6.35
N GLY A 6 17.81 12.38 -6.50
CA GLY A 6 18.11 11.43 -5.44
C GLY A 6 17.39 10.09 -5.64
N SER A 7 17.62 9.20 -4.70
CA SER A 7 17.04 7.84 -4.73
C SER A 7 15.64 7.83 -4.16
N TRP A 8 14.84 6.88 -4.61
CA TRP A 8 13.53 6.62 -4.03
C TRP A 8 13.68 5.91 -2.68
N VAL A 9 12.92 6.35 -1.67
CA VAL A 9 12.86 5.72 -0.35
C VAL A 9 11.40 5.63 0.06
N VAL A 10 10.99 4.45 0.49
CA VAL A 10 9.63 4.19 1.01
C VAL A 10 9.75 3.99 2.51
N LYS A 11 9.10 4.85 3.31
CA LYS A 11 9.10 4.73 4.77
C LYS A 11 7.72 4.29 5.24
N VAL A 12 7.67 3.14 5.88
CA VAL A 12 6.44 2.54 6.41
C VAL A 12 6.42 2.77 7.92
N ASN A 13 5.55 3.65 8.37
CA ASN A 13 5.30 3.86 9.80
C ASN A 13 4.28 2.80 10.25
N ARG A 14 4.77 1.70 10.80
CA ARG A 14 3.95 0.56 11.19
C ARG A 14 2.96 0.90 12.30
N ALA A 15 3.37 1.74 13.27
CA ALA A 15 2.52 2.13 14.39
C ALA A 15 1.34 3.01 13.94
N ALA A 16 1.54 3.83 12.91
CA ALA A 16 0.50 4.73 12.37
C ALA A 16 -0.22 4.15 11.16
N ASN A 17 0.31 3.10 10.54
CA ASN A 17 -0.17 2.54 9.28
C ASN A 17 -0.23 3.59 8.17
N VAL A 18 0.83 4.37 8.05
CA VAL A 18 1.02 5.40 7.04
C VAL A 18 2.35 5.16 6.33
N ILE A 19 2.33 5.24 5.01
CA ILE A 19 3.53 5.19 4.19
C ILE A 19 3.82 6.60 3.69
N THR A 20 5.09 7.03 3.77
CA THR A 20 5.58 8.23 3.12
C THR A 20 6.67 7.84 2.12
N VAL A 21 6.53 8.28 0.88
CA VAL A 21 7.49 8.02 -0.19
C VAL A 21 8.30 9.29 -0.44
N TYR A 22 9.61 9.10 -0.50
CA TYR A 22 10.57 10.20 -0.69
C TYR A 22 11.30 10.03 -2.03
N LYS A 23 11.59 11.15 -2.66
CA LYS A 23 12.58 11.23 -3.73
C LYS A 23 13.75 12.06 -3.21
N GLY A 24 14.88 11.39 -2.96
CA GLY A 24 15.93 12.00 -2.16
C GLY A 24 15.42 12.32 -0.75
N ASN A 25 15.54 13.56 -0.33
CA ASN A 25 15.05 14.02 0.98
C ASN A 25 13.67 14.68 0.93
N ILE A 26 13.01 14.67 -0.24
CA ILE A 26 11.72 15.33 -0.45
C ILE A 26 10.58 14.32 -0.31
N PRO A 27 9.66 14.50 0.66
CA PRO A 27 8.46 13.67 0.71
C PRO A 27 7.52 14.05 -0.43
N VAL A 28 7.18 13.07 -1.27
CA VAL A 28 6.39 13.33 -2.48
C VAL A 28 4.99 12.74 -2.41
N LYS A 29 4.77 11.72 -1.57
CA LYS A 29 3.46 11.10 -1.47
C LYS A 29 3.31 10.39 -0.13
N ALA A 30 2.09 10.42 0.41
CA ALA A 30 1.72 9.63 1.58
C ALA A 30 0.41 8.90 1.30
N PHE A 31 0.27 7.70 1.85
CA PHE A 31 -0.98 6.96 1.78
C PHE A 31 -1.13 6.04 2.98
N LEU A 32 -2.39 5.69 3.26
CA LEU A 32 -2.73 4.72 4.29
C LEU A 32 -2.31 3.32 3.85
N CYS A 33 -1.96 2.50 4.80
CA CYS A 33 -1.71 1.08 4.57
C CYS A 33 -2.31 0.24 5.69
N SER A 34 -2.25 -1.08 5.53
CA SER A 34 -2.54 -2.02 6.59
C SER A 34 -1.37 -2.97 6.72
N THR A 35 -0.67 -2.87 7.84
CA THR A 35 0.43 -3.77 8.18
C THR A 35 -0.07 -5.01 8.91
N GLY A 36 0.82 -5.92 9.26
CA GLY A 36 0.47 -7.18 9.90
C GLY A 36 -0.09 -7.02 11.30
N MET A 37 -1.11 -7.80 11.62
CA MET A 37 -1.64 -7.92 12.97
C MET A 37 -0.53 -8.41 13.92
N ASP A 38 -0.60 -7.99 15.17
CA ASP A 38 0.38 -8.34 16.20
C ASP A 38 1.81 -7.98 15.79
N ASN A 39 1.96 -6.89 15.03
CA ASN A 39 3.25 -6.41 14.54
C ASN A 39 3.99 -7.44 13.68
N ALA A 40 3.26 -8.24 12.90
CA ALA A 40 3.87 -9.28 12.06
C ALA A 40 4.71 -8.72 10.91
N THR A 41 4.48 -7.45 10.49
CA THR A 41 5.37 -6.80 9.53
C THR A 41 6.68 -6.47 10.23
N PRO A 42 7.84 -6.97 9.74
CA PRO A 42 9.11 -6.77 10.46
C PRO A 42 9.62 -5.33 10.36
N LEU A 43 10.18 -4.84 11.46
CA LEU A 43 10.94 -3.58 11.46
C LEU A 43 12.29 -3.80 10.78
N GLY A 44 12.82 -2.75 10.19
CA GLY A 44 14.15 -2.77 9.60
C GLY A 44 14.24 -2.04 8.28
N THR A 45 15.37 -2.21 7.62
CA THR A 45 15.65 -1.62 6.31
C THR A 45 15.75 -2.73 5.27
N PHE A 46 14.98 -2.59 4.21
CA PHE A 46 14.86 -3.55 3.13
C PHE A 46 15.03 -2.83 1.79
N SER A 47 15.00 -3.59 0.71
CA SER A 47 14.92 -3.02 -0.63
C SER A 47 13.83 -3.73 -1.42
N ILE A 48 13.28 -3.05 -2.43
CA ILE A 48 12.35 -3.69 -3.36
C ILE A 48 13.14 -4.66 -4.21
N ARG A 49 12.84 -5.96 -4.09
CA ARG A 49 13.59 -7.05 -4.71
C ARG A 49 13.09 -7.36 -6.10
N ASP A 50 11.78 -7.39 -6.27
CA ASP A 50 11.11 -7.69 -7.53
C ASP A 50 9.67 -7.19 -7.48
N LYS A 51 8.98 -7.29 -8.62
CA LYS A 51 7.59 -6.88 -8.75
C LYS A 51 6.80 -7.95 -9.47
N LEU A 52 5.55 -8.15 -9.01
CA LEU A 52 4.61 -9.09 -9.60
C LEU A 52 3.31 -8.37 -9.90
N TRP A 53 2.80 -8.54 -11.11
CA TRP A 53 1.50 -7.98 -11.49
C TRP A 53 0.38 -8.49 -10.58
N ARG A 54 0.41 -9.78 -10.28
CA ARG A 54 -0.59 -10.46 -9.46
C ARG A 54 0.09 -11.60 -8.71
N HIS A 55 -0.29 -11.81 -7.48
CA HIS A 55 0.25 -12.88 -6.66
C HIS A 55 -0.83 -13.49 -5.79
N GLU A 56 -0.85 -14.82 -5.71
CA GLU A 56 -1.73 -15.54 -4.80
C GLU A 56 -1.25 -15.36 -3.37
N LEU A 57 -2.18 -15.02 -2.49
CA LEU A 57 -1.94 -14.81 -1.06
C LEU A 57 -2.62 -15.93 -0.27
N ASN A 58 -2.34 -15.98 1.03
CA ASN A 58 -2.97 -16.96 1.89
C ASN A 58 -4.50 -16.73 1.98
N GLY A 59 -5.24 -17.84 2.03
CA GLY A 59 -6.63 -17.76 2.33
C GLY A 59 -7.68 -18.29 1.37
N PRO A 60 -7.45 -18.76 0.11
CA PRO A 60 -6.65 -18.15 -0.95
C PRO A 60 -7.27 -16.83 -1.41
N THR A 61 -6.46 -15.84 -1.56
CA THR A 61 -6.84 -14.53 -2.08
C THR A 61 -5.77 -14.03 -3.05
N TRP A 62 -6.03 -12.91 -3.72
CA TRP A 62 -5.14 -12.40 -4.76
C TRP A 62 -4.82 -10.93 -4.51
N GLY A 63 -3.54 -10.58 -4.57
CA GLY A 63 -3.07 -9.20 -4.53
C GLY A 63 -2.54 -8.77 -5.89
N TYR A 64 -2.65 -7.48 -6.18
CA TYR A 64 -2.22 -6.88 -7.43
C TYR A 64 -1.16 -5.82 -7.19
N PHE A 65 -0.36 -5.54 -8.21
CA PHE A 65 0.70 -4.53 -8.17
C PHE A 65 1.62 -4.75 -6.96
N CYS A 66 2.19 -5.95 -6.91
CA CYS A 66 2.98 -6.40 -5.78
C CYS A 66 4.43 -5.93 -5.90
N SER A 67 4.98 -5.40 -4.82
CA SER A 67 6.39 -5.05 -4.70
C SER A 67 6.97 -5.84 -3.52
N HIS A 68 7.90 -6.72 -3.79
CA HIS A 68 8.47 -7.68 -2.83
C HIS A 68 9.62 -7.05 -2.04
N ILE A 69 9.61 -7.14 -0.72
CA ILE A 69 10.68 -6.58 0.12
C ILE A 69 11.43 -7.62 0.94
N THR A 70 10.79 -8.74 1.28
CA THR A 70 11.45 -9.94 1.84
C THR A 70 10.79 -11.17 1.23
N ASP A 71 11.22 -12.36 1.64
CA ASP A 71 10.69 -13.62 1.10
C ASP A 71 9.17 -13.70 1.24
N ASP A 72 8.61 -13.21 2.35
CA ASP A 72 7.20 -13.37 2.66
C ASP A 72 6.43 -12.05 2.71
N ILE A 73 7.11 -10.91 2.54
CA ILE A 73 6.49 -9.59 2.73
C ILE A 73 6.48 -8.83 1.40
N LEU A 74 5.27 -8.43 0.99
CA LEU A 74 5.04 -7.61 -0.20
C LEU A 74 4.19 -6.41 0.15
N PHE A 75 4.37 -5.32 -0.61
CA PHE A 75 3.30 -4.36 -0.80
C PHE A 75 2.35 -4.93 -1.84
N HIS A 76 1.07 -4.87 -1.61
CA HIS A 76 0.06 -5.30 -2.59
C HIS A 76 -1.28 -4.61 -2.35
N SER A 77 -2.18 -4.72 -3.33
CA SER A 77 -3.53 -4.21 -3.20
C SER A 77 -4.32 -4.97 -2.11
N ILE A 78 -5.46 -4.45 -1.73
CA ILE A 78 -6.37 -5.15 -0.82
C ILE A 78 -6.76 -6.50 -1.44
N PRO A 79 -6.68 -7.60 -0.68
CA PRO A 79 -6.90 -8.92 -1.24
C PRO A 79 -8.29 -9.10 -1.84
N ALA A 80 -8.34 -9.64 -3.06
CA ALA A 80 -9.57 -10.04 -3.73
C ALA A 80 -9.76 -11.56 -3.55
N PRO A 81 -10.99 -12.04 -3.36
CA PRO A 81 -11.25 -13.48 -3.16
C PRO A 81 -11.09 -14.30 -4.44
N THR A 82 -11.01 -13.66 -5.58
CA THR A 82 -10.83 -14.31 -6.89
C THR A 82 -9.75 -13.60 -7.67
N THR A 83 -9.42 -14.12 -8.86
CA THR A 83 -8.49 -13.43 -9.77
C THR A 83 -9.10 -12.19 -10.42
N GLU A 84 -10.35 -11.88 -10.12
CA GLU A 84 -10.99 -10.66 -10.58
C GLU A 84 -10.59 -9.48 -9.70
N ARG A 85 -9.82 -8.54 -10.27
CA ARG A 85 -9.27 -7.38 -9.56
C ARG A 85 -10.37 -6.52 -8.93
N THR A 86 -11.53 -6.47 -9.55
CA THR A 86 -12.66 -5.66 -9.09
C THR A 86 -13.48 -6.30 -7.98
N ALA A 87 -13.14 -7.51 -7.52
CA ALA A 87 -13.92 -8.25 -6.53
C ALA A 87 -13.50 -7.98 -5.08
N VAL A 88 -12.98 -6.80 -4.78
CA VAL A 88 -12.51 -6.44 -3.43
C VAL A 88 -13.71 -6.10 -2.54
N PRO A 89 -13.90 -6.82 -1.41
CA PRO A 89 -15.01 -6.53 -0.50
C PRO A 89 -14.82 -5.17 0.19
N SER A 90 -15.89 -4.39 0.29
CA SER A 90 -15.85 -3.06 0.91
C SER A 90 -15.38 -3.10 2.36
N TYR A 91 -15.75 -4.13 3.14
CA TYR A 91 -15.30 -4.23 4.53
C TYR A 91 -13.78 -4.42 4.62
N LYS A 92 -13.14 -5.07 3.65
CA LYS A 92 -11.66 -5.18 3.63
C LYS A 92 -11.01 -3.84 3.26
N PHE A 93 -11.60 -3.14 2.29
CA PHE A 93 -11.13 -1.79 1.93
C PHE A 93 -11.15 -0.86 3.15
N ASN A 94 -12.21 -0.94 3.96
CA ASN A 94 -12.39 -0.08 5.12
C ASN A 94 -11.39 -0.35 6.25
N MET A 95 -10.65 -1.45 6.19
CA MET A 95 -9.60 -1.74 7.17
C MET A 95 -8.31 -0.95 6.95
N LEU A 96 -8.18 -0.26 5.81
CA LEU A 96 -6.99 0.58 5.57
C LEU A 96 -6.79 1.59 6.70
N GLY A 97 -5.54 1.75 7.11
CA GLY A 97 -5.16 2.64 8.19
C GLY A 97 -4.97 1.95 9.53
N GLN A 98 -5.18 0.64 9.58
CA GLN A 98 -4.97 -0.17 10.79
C GLN A 98 -4.34 -1.52 10.43
N GLN A 99 -3.81 -2.22 11.42
CA GLN A 99 -3.30 -3.57 11.22
C GLN A 99 -4.43 -4.49 10.76
N ALA A 100 -4.18 -5.30 9.71
CA ALA A 100 -5.22 -6.15 9.14
C ALA A 100 -4.68 -7.41 8.45
N SER A 101 -3.39 -7.48 8.14
CA SER A 101 -2.81 -8.58 7.36
C SER A 101 -2.09 -9.60 8.25
N GLN A 102 -1.50 -10.60 7.62
CA GLN A 102 -0.64 -11.58 8.28
C GLN A 102 0.85 -11.19 8.22
N GLY A 103 1.17 -10.03 7.66
CA GLY A 103 2.54 -9.53 7.54
C GLY A 103 2.75 -8.64 6.33
N CYS A 104 2.13 -8.93 5.21
CA CYS A 104 2.18 -8.09 4.02
C CYS A 104 1.57 -6.71 4.27
N ILE A 105 1.90 -5.76 3.43
CA ILE A 105 1.46 -4.37 3.57
C ILE A 105 0.40 -4.10 2.51
N ARG A 106 -0.86 -3.98 2.94
CA ARG A 106 -2.00 -3.75 2.06
C ARG A 106 -2.14 -2.27 1.73
N LEU A 107 -2.44 -1.98 0.47
CA LEU A 107 -2.66 -0.64 -0.06
C LEU A 107 -3.96 -0.60 -0.83
N ALA A 108 -4.57 0.59 -0.94
CA ALA A 108 -5.60 0.80 -1.95
C ALA A 108 -5.03 0.52 -3.33
N MET A 109 -5.84 0.03 -4.25
CA MET A 109 -5.38 -0.40 -5.59
C MET A 109 -4.62 0.69 -6.32
N GLY A 110 -5.12 1.93 -6.27
CA GLY A 110 -4.46 3.07 -6.92
C GLY A 110 -3.08 3.36 -6.34
N ASP A 111 -2.94 3.24 -5.02
CA ASP A 111 -1.66 3.46 -4.34
C ASP A 111 -0.69 2.30 -4.61
N ALA A 112 -1.18 1.07 -4.64
CA ALA A 112 -0.37 -0.09 -4.99
C ALA A 112 0.18 0.04 -6.42
N LYS A 113 -0.66 0.46 -7.37
CA LYS A 113 -0.25 0.69 -8.76
C LYS A 113 0.76 1.84 -8.85
N TRP A 114 0.52 2.94 -8.16
CA TRP A 114 1.44 4.08 -8.16
C TRP A 114 2.83 3.66 -7.67
N LEU A 115 2.88 2.92 -6.55
CA LEU A 115 4.14 2.42 -6.00
C LEU A 115 4.84 1.47 -6.98
N TYR A 116 4.08 0.55 -7.55
CA TYR A 116 4.56 -0.44 -8.53
C TYR A 116 5.15 0.24 -9.78
N ASP A 117 4.48 1.28 -10.29
CA ASP A 117 4.91 1.98 -11.50
C ASP A 117 6.05 2.97 -11.25
N THR A 118 6.14 3.54 -10.06
CA THR A 118 6.97 4.72 -9.79
C THR A 118 8.29 4.36 -9.09
N VAL A 119 8.24 3.48 -8.08
CA VAL A 119 9.39 3.20 -7.22
C VAL A 119 10.12 1.97 -7.76
N PRO A 120 11.36 2.13 -8.26
CA PRO A 120 12.06 1.03 -8.95
C PRO A 120 12.55 -0.07 -8.00
N VAL A 121 12.79 -1.24 -8.60
CA VAL A 121 13.51 -2.33 -7.93
C VAL A 121 14.86 -1.80 -7.44
N GLY A 122 15.27 -2.19 -6.24
CA GLY A 122 16.48 -1.70 -5.60
C GLY A 122 16.27 -0.52 -4.67
N SER A 123 15.09 0.11 -4.71
CA SER A 123 14.77 1.24 -3.83
C SER A 123 14.70 0.79 -2.37
N THR A 124 15.11 1.68 -1.46
CA THR A 124 15.14 1.41 -0.02
C THR A 124 13.73 1.48 0.57
N VAL A 125 13.42 0.51 1.43
CA VAL A 125 12.19 0.48 2.23
C VAL A 125 12.58 0.43 3.70
N VAL A 126 12.11 1.39 4.48
CA VAL A 126 12.33 1.43 5.93
C VAL A 126 11.02 1.22 6.65
N VAL A 127 10.95 0.19 7.49
CA VAL A 127 9.79 -0.06 8.35
C VAL A 127 10.18 0.32 9.77
N TYR A 128 9.42 1.26 10.35
CA TYR A 128 9.68 1.81 11.67
C TYR A 128 8.37 2.03 12.42
N ASP A 129 8.44 2.36 13.72
CA ASP A 129 7.29 2.69 14.55
C ASP A 129 7.40 4.11 15.08
N ASP A 130 6.36 4.90 14.84
CA ASP A 130 6.16 6.20 15.50
C ASP A 130 4.67 6.51 15.58
N ALA A 131 4.07 6.19 16.70
CA ALA A 131 2.63 6.37 16.90
C ALA A 131 2.24 7.85 17.05
N SER A 132 3.19 8.72 17.44
CA SER A 132 2.92 10.14 17.71
C SER A 132 3.04 11.03 16.48
N TYR A 133 3.67 10.54 15.40
CA TYR A 133 3.94 11.34 14.21
C TYR A 133 3.80 10.46 12.96
N PRO A 134 2.73 10.63 12.17
CA PRO A 134 2.50 9.78 11.00
C PRO A 134 3.54 9.96 9.90
N GLY A 135 4.06 11.15 9.72
CA GLY A 135 5.03 11.53 8.71
C GLY A 135 4.88 12.98 8.30
N PRO A 136 5.80 13.53 7.49
CA PRO A 136 5.83 14.95 7.15
C PRO A 136 4.63 15.44 6.32
N LEU A 137 3.96 14.54 5.61
CA LEU A 137 2.76 14.87 4.85
C LEU A 137 1.46 14.61 5.62
N GLY A 138 1.58 14.18 6.89
CA GLY A 138 0.44 13.90 7.75
C GLY A 138 -0.22 12.54 7.43
N ARG A 139 -1.33 12.30 8.11
CA ARG A 139 -2.15 11.11 7.89
C ARG A 139 -3.20 11.40 6.82
N PRO A 140 -3.20 10.67 5.69
CA PRO A 140 -4.25 10.83 4.68
C PRO A 140 -5.64 10.53 5.25
N ALA A 141 -6.65 11.18 4.67
CA ALA A 141 -8.03 10.97 5.08
C ALA A 141 -8.47 9.52 4.85
N ASN A 142 -9.24 8.99 5.79
CA ASN A 142 -9.83 7.67 5.70
C ASN A 142 -11.10 7.73 4.86
N PHE A 143 -11.04 7.26 3.63
CA PHE A 143 -12.23 7.05 2.82
C PHE A 143 -12.89 5.73 3.25
N LYS A 144 -14.20 5.76 3.51
CA LYS A 144 -14.95 4.57 3.91
C LYS A 144 -16.06 4.26 2.93
N MET A 145 -16.24 2.98 2.66
CA MET A 145 -17.30 2.47 1.81
C MET A 145 -18.42 1.87 2.67
N ASN A 146 -19.61 1.76 2.07
CA ASN A 146 -20.72 1.05 2.71
C ASN A 146 -20.39 -0.43 2.86
N GLU A 147 -20.70 -1.01 4.03
CA GLU A 147 -20.47 -2.43 4.30
C GLU A 147 -21.75 -3.25 4.36
N ASP A 148 -22.91 -2.59 4.43
CA ASP A 148 -24.22 -3.23 4.45
C ASP A 148 -25.18 -2.48 3.50
N PRO A 149 -25.44 -2.99 2.28
CA PRO A 149 -24.87 -4.24 1.72
C PRO A 149 -23.39 -4.10 1.40
N VAL A 150 -22.70 -5.23 1.30
CA VAL A 150 -21.30 -5.29 0.90
C VAL A 150 -21.18 -4.94 -0.57
N TYR A 151 -20.31 -4.00 -0.89
CA TYR A 151 -19.92 -3.72 -2.26
C TYR A 151 -18.59 -4.41 -2.57
N TYR A 152 -18.40 -4.77 -3.84
CA TYR A 152 -17.21 -5.52 -4.29
C TYR A 152 -16.48 -4.71 -5.35
N TYR A 153 -15.73 -3.71 -4.91
CA TYR A 153 -14.82 -2.95 -5.77
C TYR A 153 -13.86 -2.13 -4.92
N ASP A 154 -12.70 -1.86 -5.47
CA ASP A 154 -11.78 -0.86 -4.91
C ASP A 154 -11.98 0.42 -5.72
N PRO A 155 -12.50 1.50 -5.13
CA PRO A 155 -12.81 2.72 -5.88
C PRO A 155 -11.57 3.44 -6.39
N THR A 156 -10.38 3.09 -5.90
CA THR A 156 -9.12 3.69 -6.33
C THR A 156 -8.48 2.94 -7.50
N ASP A 157 -9.09 1.85 -7.97
CA ASP A 157 -8.55 1.06 -9.09
C ASP A 157 -8.49 1.94 -10.35
N PRO A 158 -7.29 2.35 -10.80
CA PRO A 158 -7.16 3.32 -11.87
C PRO A 158 -7.47 2.74 -13.26
N ILE A 159 -7.50 1.40 -13.37
CA ILE A 159 -7.84 0.73 -14.63
C ILE A 159 -9.36 0.63 -14.76
N ALA A 160 -10.05 0.24 -13.69
CA ALA A 160 -11.50 0.15 -13.66
C ALA A 160 -12.17 1.53 -13.54
N TYR A 161 -11.53 2.48 -12.85
CA TYR A 161 -12.11 3.80 -12.55
C TYR A 161 -11.09 4.91 -12.87
N PRO A 162 -10.80 5.17 -14.15
CA PRO A 162 -9.73 6.11 -14.52
C PRO A 162 -9.97 7.55 -14.02
N SER A 163 -11.22 7.98 -13.92
CA SER A 163 -11.55 9.33 -13.45
C SER A 163 -11.19 9.54 -11.98
N TYR A 164 -11.24 8.51 -11.16
CA TYR A 164 -10.79 8.60 -9.78
C TYR A 164 -9.27 8.83 -9.70
N SER A 165 -8.51 8.11 -10.50
CA SER A 165 -7.04 8.19 -10.46
C SER A 165 -6.53 9.57 -10.89
N THR A 166 -7.24 10.27 -11.76
CA THR A 166 -6.83 11.59 -12.25
C THR A 166 -7.15 12.72 -11.29
N SER A 167 -7.99 12.49 -10.30
CA SER A 167 -8.37 13.50 -9.32
C SER A 167 -7.37 13.62 -8.14
N LYS A 168 -6.32 12.81 -8.13
CA LYS A 168 -5.34 12.75 -7.03
C LYS A 168 -4.05 13.51 -7.32
#